data_91af6e58247272069a184b5ba2a9e203
#
_entry.id   91af6e58247272069a184b5ba2a9e203
#
_cell.length_a   1.000
_cell.length_b   1.000
_cell.length_c   1.000
_cell.angle_alpha   90.00
_cell.angle_beta   90.00
_cell.angle_gamma   90.00
#
_symmetry.space_group_name_H-M   'P 1'
#
loop_
_entity.id
_entity.type
_entity.pdbx_description
1 polymer ?
#
loop_
_entity_poly.entity_id
_entity_poly.type
_entity_poly.pdbx_seq_one_letter_code
_entity_poly.pdbx_strand_id
1 'polypeptide(L)'
;MARGRPLEIEAELLEAFRRSGRVSEYLVTILPQKLWRMSPPGGRGRTIAAIVAHMQSVRRIFARMGGARPGPPPLDRRTVTPARARKALRQSTNQLASLFERAFQTDRARVKGMPRRAVDMLIYLVQHDAHHRGQMCTLARDLGHEFATDDMTRLWGWKALPPDL
;
A
#
# COMPACT_ATOMS: atom_id res chain seq x y z
N MET A 1 -18.21 -31.45 -15.22
CA MET A 1 -17.46 -30.58 -14.30
C MET A 1 -16.42 -29.80 -15.09
N ALA A 2 -16.54 -28.48 -15.19
CA ALA A 2 -15.53 -27.68 -15.87
C ALA A 2 -14.22 -27.78 -15.08
N ARG A 3 -13.13 -28.24 -15.72
CA ARG A 3 -11.79 -28.20 -15.15
C ARG A 3 -11.45 -26.73 -14.91
N GLY A 4 -11.23 -26.34 -13.67
CA GLY A 4 -10.77 -24.99 -13.34
C GLY A 4 -9.47 -24.68 -14.08
N ARG A 5 -9.29 -23.41 -14.46
CA ARG A 5 -8.04 -22.93 -15.05
C ARG A 5 -6.89 -23.23 -14.08
N PRO A 6 -5.72 -23.71 -14.55
CA PRO A 6 -4.56 -23.87 -13.69
C PRO A 6 -4.21 -22.58 -12.97
N LEU A 7 -3.81 -22.68 -11.72
CA LEU A 7 -3.40 -21.52 -10.90
C LEU A 7 -2.05 -21.00 -11.42
N GLU A 8 -2.02 -19.77 -11.88
CA GLU A 8 -0.80 -19.06 -12.27
C GLU A 8 -0.30 -18.25 -11.06
N ILE A 9 0.57 -18.84 -10.26
CA ILE A 9 0.98 -18.30 -8.95
C ILE A 9 1.54 -16.88 -9.06
N GLU A 10 2.33 -16.59 -10.09
CA GLU A 10 2.90 -15.26 -10.30
C GLU A 10 1.82 -14.20 -10.54
N ALA A 11 0.80 -14.52 -11.33
CA ALA A 11 -0.33 -13.63 -11.58
C ALA A 11 -1.15 -13.39 -10.31
N GLU A 12 -1.39 -14.43 -9.52
CA GLU A 12 -2.10 -14.34 -8.25
C GLU A 12 -1.33 -13.51 -7.21
N LEU A 13 0.00 -13.67 -7.14
CA LEU A 13 0.84 -12.85 -6.28
C LEU A 13 0.81 -11.37 -6.66
N LEU A 14 0.86 -11.07 -7.96
CA LEU A 14 0.76 -9.69 -8.46
C LEU A 14 -0.61 -9.08 -8.15
N GLU A 15 -1.69 -9.86 -8.32
CA GLU A 15 -3.03 -9.38 -7.99
C GLU A 15 -3.20 -9.17 -6.47
N ALA A 16 -2.66 -10.06 -5.63
CA ALA A 16 -2.64 -9.87 -4.18
C ALA A 16 -1.90 -8.59 -3.78
N PHE A 17 -0.78 -8.29 -4.43
CA PHE A 17 -0.04 -7.05 -4.22
C PHE A 17 -0.84 -5.82 -4.63
N ARG A 18 -1.46 -5.83 -5.82
CA ARG A 18 -2.32 -4.74 -6.30
C ARG A 18 -3.52 -4.54 -5.37
N ARG A 19 -4.14 -5.63 -4.91
CA ARG A 19 -5.24 -5.59 -3.93
C ARG A 19 -4.80 -4.94 -2.61
N SER A 20 -3.64 -5.33 -2.07
CA SER A 20 -3.08 -4.69 -0.87
C SER A 20 -2.88 -3.18 -1.07
N GLY A 21 -2.44 -2.75 -2.25
CA GLY A 21 -2.33 -1.35 -2.63
C GLY A 21 -3.68 -0.63 -2.61
N ARG A 22 -4.71 -1.21 -3.23
CA ARG A 22 -6.08 -0.67 -3.22
C ARG A 22 -6.68 -0.57 -1.81
N VAL A 23 -6.41 -1.55 -0.93
CA VAL A 23 -6.83 -1.46 0.48
C VAL A 23 -6.18 -0.26 1.19
N SER A 24 -4.91 0.03 0.90
CA SER A 24 -4.24 1.22 1.44
C SER A 24 -4.84 2.52 0.89
N GLU A 25 -5.21 2.56 -0.39
CA GLU A 25 -5.92 3.68 -1.01
C GLU A 25 -7.30 3.89 -0.39
N TYR A 26 -8.02 2.81 -0.13
CA TYR A 26 -9.32 2.85 0.54
C TYR A 26 -9.20 3.45 1.94
N LEU A 27 -8.28 2.95 2.76
CA LEU A 27 -8.09 3.46 4.11
C LEU A 27 -7.81 4.97 4.13
N VAL A 28 -6.93 5.47 3.27
CA VAL A 28 -6.64 6.92 3.22
C VAL A 28 -7.83 7.75 2.72
N THR A 29 -8.77 7.14 2.01
CA THR A 29 -9.99 7.81 1.52
C THR A 29 -11.05 7.95 2.62
N ILE A 30 -11.23 6.91 3.45
CA ILE A 30 -12.26 6.90 4.50
C ILE A 30 -11.82 7.62 5.77
N LEU A 31 -10.51 7.81 5.98
CA LEU A 31 -9.99 8.50 7.16
C LEU A 31 -10.30 10.01 7.10
N PRO A 32 -11.01 10.58 8.11
CA PRO A 32 -11.34 12.00 8.15
C PRO A 32 -10.09 12.88 8.08
N GLN A 33 -10.09 13.85 7.18
CA GLN A 33 -8.92 14.73 6.95
C GLN A 33 -8.46 15.47 8.22
N LYS A 34 -9.39 15.78 9.14
CA LYS A 34 -9.07 16.43 10.42
C LYS A 34 -8.08 15.63 11.27
N LEU A 35 -8.09 14.29 11.18
CA LEU A 35 -7.21 13.41 11.95
C LEU A 35 -5.78 13.32 11.40
N TRP A 36 -5.58 13.69 10.15
CA TRP A 36 -4.33 13.42 9.44
C TRP A 36 -3.08 14.01 10.09
N ARG A 37 -3.23 15.16 10.77
CA ARG A 37 -2.10 15.87 11.41
C ARG A 37 -2.23 15.93 12.93
N MET A 38 -3.23 15.27 13.49
CA MET A 38 -3.36 15.19 14.94
C MET A 38 -2.22 14.34 15.51
N SER A 39 -1.61 14.81 16.57
CA SER A 39 -0.60 14.04 17.29
C SER A 39 -1.25 12.84 17.99
N PRO A 40 -0.54 11.71 18.05
CA PRO A 40 -1.00 10.58 18.87
C PRO A 40 -1.20 11.02 20.34
N PRO A 41 -2.11 10.38 21.08
CA PRO A 41 -2.21 10.57 22.52
C PRO A 41 -0.84 10.42 23.22
N GLY A 42 -0.51 11.28 24.15
CA GLY A 42 0.81 11.31 24.78
C GLY A 42 1.93 11.96 23.93
N GLY A 43 1.64 12.47 22.74
CA GLY A 43 2.55 13.27 21.91
C GLY A 43 3.70 12.49 21.25
N ARG A 44 3.77 11.17 21.43
CA ARG A 44 4.82 10.33 20.87
C ARG A 44 4.32 9.52 19.68
N GLY A 45 5.09 9.44 18.60
CA GLY A 45 4.76 8.65 17.41
C GLY A 45 4.49 9.49 16.18
N ARG A 46 4.03 8.82 15.12
CA ARG A 46 3.76 9.44 13.81
C ARG A 46 2.29 9.79 13.66
N THR A 47 2.00 10.93 13.06
CA THR A 47 0.66 11.27 12.59
C THR A 47 0.27 10.40 11.37
N ILE A 48 -1.02 10.30 11.04
CA ILE A 48 -1.49 9.59 9.84
C ILE A 48 -0.77 10.10 8.58
N ALA A 49 -0.65 11.40 8.40
CA ALA A 49 0.07 12.01 7.28
C ALA A 49 1.55 11.56 7.21
N ALA A 50 2.21 11.43 8.36
CA ALA A 50 3.60 10.97 8.43
C ALA A 50 3.73 9.47 8.12
N ILE A 51 2.76 8.64 8.54
CA ILE A 51 2.73 7.21 8.22
C ILE A 51 2.55 7.03 6.71
N VAL A 52 1.59 7.70 6.10
CA VAL A 52 1.33 7.62 4.65
C VAL A 52 2.52 8.11 3.82
N ALA A 53 3.15 9.21 4.23
CA ALA A 53 4.36 9.71 3.57
C ALA A 53 5.52 8.70 3.67
N HIS A 54 5.65 8.01 4.81
CA HIS A 54 6.64 6.95 4.98
C HIS A 54 6.34 5.73 4.08
N MET A 55 5.10 5.26 4.02
CA MET A 55 4.72 4.16 3.13
C MET A 55 5.10 4.47 1.67
N GLN A 56 4.75 5.65 1.19
CA GLN A 56 5.10 6.08 -0.16
C GLN A 56 6.62 6.22 -0.35
N SER A 57 7.34 6.71 0.65
CA SER A 57 8.81 6.84 0.59
C SER A 57 9.50 5.49 0.43
N VAL A 58 9.08 4.46 1.19
CA VAL A 58 9.62 3.10 1.08
C VAL A 58 9.37 2.52 -0.31
N ARG A 59 8.14 2.65 -0.82
CA ARG A 59 7.80 2.19 -2.17
C ARG A 59 8.65 2.89 -3.24
N ARG A 60 8.90 4.20 -3.10
CA ARG A 60 9.77 4.96 -4.02
C ARG A 60 11.22 4.51 -3.98
N ILE A 61 11.74 4.21 -2.79
CA ILE A 61 13.11 3.68 -2.64
C ILE A 61 13.25 2.39 -3.44
N PHE A 62 12.36 1.43 -3.26
CA PHE A 62 12.44 0.14 -3.97
C PHE A 62 12.15 0.28 -5.47
N ALA A 63 11.21 1.12 -5.87
CA ALA A 63 10.98 1.40 -7.29
C ALA A 63 12.23 1.97 -7.97
N ARG A 64 12.90 2.93 -7.32
CA ARG A 64 14.16 3.50 -7.82
C ARG A 64 15.29 2.48 -7.85
N MET A 65 15.45 1.69 -6.79
CA MET A 65 16.45 0.60 -6.76
C MET A 65 16.23 -0.41 -7.90
N GLY A 66 14.97 -0.70 -8.22
CA GLY A 66 14.59 -1.57 -9.34
C GLY A 66 14.71 -0.91 -10.72
N GLY A 67 15.19 0.32 -10.82
CA GLY A 67 15.34 1.02 -12.09
C GLY A 67 14.05 1.54 -12.69
N ALA A 68 12.99 1.70 -11.91
CA ALA A 68 11.77 2.35 -12.39
C ALA A 68 12.05 3.81 -12.78
N ARG A 69 11.33 4.29 -13.80
CA ARG A 69 11.32 5.73 -14.14
C ARG A 69 10.88 6.55 -12.93
N PRO A 70 11.29 7.83 -12.84
CA PRO A 70 10.81 8.70 -11.78
C PRO A 70 9.28 8.63 -11.64
N GLY A 71 8.85 8.31 -10.44
CA GLY A 71 7.43 8.19 -10.09
C GLY A 71 6.91 9.46 -9.42
N PRO A 72 5.80 9.36 -8.66
CA PRO A 72 5.23 10.50 -7.97
C PRO A 72 6.29 11.15 -7.04
N PRO A 73 6.27 12.47 -6.88
CA PRO A 73 7.18 13.16 -5.96
C PRO A 73 6.96 12.66 -4.52
N PRO A 74 7.95 12.85 -3.63
CA PRO A 74 7.78 12.48 -2.22
C PRO A 74 6.60 13.25 -1.62
N LEU A 75 5.81 12.56 -0.80
CA LEU A 75 4.75 13.18 -0.04
C LEU A 75 5.36 13.94 1.15
N ASP A 76 5.02 15.21 1.27
CA ASP A 76 5.34 15.98 2.45
C ASP A 76 4.26 15.78 3.52
N ARG A 77 4.68 15.23 4.67
CA ARG A 77 3.82 14.98 5.83
C ARG A 77 3.09 16.23 6.37
N ARG A 78 3.59 17.43 6.06
CA ARG A 78 3.00 18.69 6.52
C ARG A 78 1.84 19.14 5.63
N THR A 79 1.87 18.79 4.34
CA THR A 79 0.95 19.34 3.33
C THR A 79 0.15 18.26 2.59
N VAL A 80 0.45 16.98 2.75
CA VAL A 80 -0.25 15.91 2.05
C VAL A 80 -1.74 15.89 2.38
N THR A 81 -2.56 15.73 1.33
CA THR A 81 -4.01 15.54 1.44
C THR A 81 -4.38 14.09 1.12
N PRO A 82 -5.58 13.59 1.55
CA PRO A 82 -6.05 12.25 1.20
C PRO A 82 -5.98 11.97 -0.31
N ALA A 83 -6.46 12.89 -1.13
CA ALA A 83 -6.46 12.75 -2.59
C ALA A 83 -5.04 12.61 -3.18
N ARG A 84 -4.09 13.44 -2.72
CA ARG A 84 -2.68 13.35 -3.13
C ARG A 84 -2.04 12.05 -2.68
N ALA A 85 -2.33 11.62 -1.45
CA ALA A 85 -1.85 10.35 -0.90
C ALA A 85 -2.36 9.16 -1.71
N ARG A 86 -3.67 9.08 -1.96
CA ARG A 86 -4.31 8.05 -2.79
C ARG A 86 -3.63 7.95 -4.16
N LYS A 87 -3.50 9.08 -4.87
CA LYS A 87 -2.84 9.13 -6.19
C LYS A 87 -1.40 8.61 -6.13
N ALA A 88 -0.62 9.06 -5.15
CA ALA A 88 0.78 8.66 -5.02
C ALA A 88 0.96 7.18 -4.64
N LEU A 89 0.08 6.64 -3.78
CA LEU A 89 0.05 5.23 -3.42
C LEU A 89 -0.29 4.36 -4.64
N ARG A 90 -1.33 4.72 -5.40
CA ARG A 90 -1.71 4.03 -6.65
C ARG A 90 -0.56 3.99 -7.65
N GLN A 91 0.05 5.13 -7.93
CA GLN A 91 1.15 5.24 -8.88
C GLN A 91 2.35 4.38 -8.46
N SER A 92 2.73 4.42 -7.17
CA SER A 92 3.84 3.62 -6.67
C SER A 92 3.53 2.11 -6.64
N THR A 93 2.29 1.71 -6.36
CA THR A 93 1.85 0.31 -6.49
C THR A 93 2.01 -0.16 -7.94
N ASN A 94 1.52 0.61 -8.91
CA ASN A 94 1.60 0.23 -10.33
C ASN A 94 3.05 0.13 -10.82
N GLN A 95 3.92 1.04 -10.40
CA GLN A 95 5.35 0.97 -10.73
C GLN A 95 6.00 -0.30 -10.20
N LEU A 96 5.78 -0.63 -8.94
CA LEU A 96 6.35 -1.83 -8.32
C LEU A 96 5.76 -3.10 -8.92
N ALA A 97 4.44 -3.15 -9.16
CA ALA A 97 3.80 -4.27 -9.83
C ALA A 97 4.43 -4.56 -11.21
N SER A 98 4.68 -3.51 -12.01
CA SER A 98 5.34 -3.66 -13.31
C SER A 98 6.79 -4.14 -13.20
N LEU A 99 7.52 -3.79 -12.13
CA LEU A 99 8.85 -4.31 -11.87
C LEU A 99 8.81 -5.81 -11.53
N PHE A 100 7.89 -6.22 -10.67
CA PHE A 100 7.72 -7.62 -10.28
C PHE A 100 7.24 -8.49 -11.44
N GLU A 101 6.28 -8.00 -12.21
CA GLU A 101 5.77 -8.69 -13.40
C GLU A 101 6.89 -9.03 -14.37
N ARG A 102 7.75 -8.05 -14.71
CA ARG A 102 8.93 -8.31 -15.54
C ARG A 102 9.93 -9.27 -14.90
N ALA A 103 10.12 -9.19 -13.58
CA ALA A 103 11.04 -10.07 -12.88
C ALA A 103 10.58 -11.53 -12.88
N PHE A 104 9.26 -11.78 -12.78
CA PHE A 104 8.68 -13.12 -12.83
C PHE A 104 8.82 -13.77 -14.21
N GLN A 105 9.01 -12.98 -15.26
CA GLN A 105 9.30 -13.47 -16.62
C GLN A 105 10.78 -13.89 -16.83
N THR A 106 11.61 -13.77 -15.80
CA THR A 106 13.03 -14.13 -15.85
C THR A 106 13.32 -15.36 -14.99
N ASP A 107 14.26 -16.21 -15.42
CA ASP A 107 14.65 -17.44 -14.71
C ASP A 107 15.10 -17.20 -13.24
N ARG A 108 15.57 -16.01 -12.94
CA ARG A 108 16.04 -15.65 -11.59
C ARG A 108 14.97 -15.03 -10.70
N ALA A 109 13.83 -14.62 -11.26
CA ALA A 109 12.75 -13.91 -10.58
C ALA A 109 13.29 -12.79 -9.66
N ARG A 110 14.19 -11.95 -10.19
CA ARG A 110 14.86 -10.86 -9.45
C ARG A 110 14.65 -9.53 -10.15
N VAL A 111 14.36 -8.51 -9.37
CA VAL A 111 14.48 -7.11 -9.81
C VAL A 111 15.91 -6.65 -9.58
N LYS A 112 16.59 -6.18 -10.64
CA LYS A 112 17.97 -5.65 -10.53
C LYS A 112 17.99 -4.53 -9.48
N GLY A 113 18.98 -4.57 -8.61
CA GLY A 113 19.14 -3.58 -7.53
C GLY A 113 18.35 -3.85 -6.25
N MET A 114 17.38 -4.78 -6.26
CA MET A 114 16.70 -5.19 -5.04
C MET A 114 17.49 -6.28 -4.28
N PRO A 115 17.49 -6.25 -2.92
CA PRO A 115 18.34 -7.14 -2.12
C PRO A 115 17.89 -8.60 -2.13
N ARG A 116 16.60 -8.86 -2.45
CA ARG A 116 15.98 -10.19 -2.39
C ARG A 116 15.31 -10.56 -3.72
N ARG A 117 14.77 -11.78 -3.81
CA ARG A 117 13.93 -12.22 -4.94
C ARG A 117 12.66 -11.36 -5.01
N ALA A 118 12.05 -11.30 -6.19
CA ALA A 118 10.85 -10.51 -6.43
C ALA A 118 9.70 -10.92 -5.51
N VAL A 119 9.50 -12.21 -5.26
CA VAL A 119 8.48 -12.74 -4.33
C VAL A 119 8.72 -12.22 -2.91
N ASP A 120 9.94 -12.31 -2.39
CA ASP A 120 10.28 -11.86 -1.04
C ASP A 120 10.07 -10.36 -0.88
N MET A 121 10.41 -9.58 -1.92
CA MET A 121 10.21 -8.13 -1.92
C MET A 121 8.74 -7.74 -2.00
N LEU A 122 7.97 -8.47 -2.80
CA LEU A 122 6.52 -8.30 -2.90
C LEU A 122 5.84 -8.59 -1.55
N ILE A 123 6.16 -9.72 -0.93
CA ILE A 123 5.63 -10.10 0.39
C ILE A 123 6.03 -9.07 1.45
N TYR A 124 7.30 -8.64 1.46
CA TYR A 124 7.77 -7.59 2.36
C TYR A 124 6.93 -6.30 2.23
N LEU A 125 6.65 -5.85 1.01
CA LEU A 125 5.86 -4.64 0.78
C LEU A 125 4.40 -4.80 1.22
N VAL A 126 3.80 -5.98 1.01
CA VAL A 126 2.45 -6.29 1.52
C VAL A 126 2.42 -6.24 3.05
N GLN A 127 3.40 -6.86 3.72
CA GLN A 127 3.52 -6.86 5.19
C GLN A 127 3.77 -5.45 5.74
N HIS A 128 4.68 -4.69 5.11
CA HIS A 128 4.98 -3.31 5.49
C HIS A 128 3.74 -2.42 5.40
N ASP A 129 2.98 -2.53 4.32
CA ASP A 129 1.75 -1.77 4.15
C ASP A 129 0.67 -2.20 5.15
N ALA A 130 0.52 -3.50 5.40
CA ALA A 130 -0.42 -4.02 6.39
C ALA A 130 -0.09 -3.53 7.81
N HIS A 131 1.20 -3.54 8.19
CA HIS A 131 1.68 -2.97 9.46
C HIS A 131 1.27 -1.49 9.60
N HIS A 132 1.52 -0.69 8.58
CA HIS A 132 1.19 0.74 8.61
C HIS A 132 -0.31 1.02 8.53
N ARG A 133 -1.09 0.20 7.82
CA ARG A 133 -2.57 0.27 7.90
C ARG A 133 -3.06 0.03 9.32
N GLY A 134 -2.52 -0.98 10.01
CA GLY A 134 -2.83 -1.24 11.42
C GLY A 134 -2.52 -0.04 12.31
N GLN A 135 -1.34 0.58 12.15
CA GLN A 135 -0.98 1.79 12.88
C GLN A 135 -1.96 2.95 12.64
N MET A 136 -2.37 3.18 11.38
CA MET A 136 -3.34 4.23 11.06
C MET A 136 -4.71 3.95 11.68
N CYS A 137 -5.18 2.70 11.63
CA CYS A 137 -6.45 2.31 12.23
C CYS A 137 -6.44 2.47 13.75
N THR A 138 -5.37 2.05 14.42
CA THR A 138 -5.21 2.23 15.88
C THR A 138 -5.19 3.70 16.24
N LEU A 139 -4.35 4.50 15.55
CA LEU A 139 -4.28 5.94 15.81
C LEU A 139 -5.62 6.64 15.57
N ALA A 140 -6.35 6.29 14.52
CA ALA A 140 -7.66 6.88 14.25
C ALA A 140 -8.64 6.59 15.40
N ARG A 141 -8.68 5.36 15.91
CA ARG A 141 -9.50 4.98 17.08
C ARG A 141 -9.09 5.72 18.35
N ASP A 142 -7.78 5.83 18.61
CA ASP A 142 -7.24 6.57 19.75
C ASP A 142 -7.60 8.07 19.70
N LEU A 143 -7.85 8.59 18.48
CA LEU A 143 -8.31 9.95 18.22
C LEU A 143 -9.86 10.06 18.16
N GLY A 144 -10.58 9.02 18.56
CA GLY A 144 -12.04 9.00 18.65
C GLY A 144 -12.78 8.73 17.34
N HIS A 145 -12.11 8.13 16.34
CA HIS A 145 -12.76 7.73 15.10
C HIS A 145 -13.15 6.26 15.12
N GLU A 146 -14.44 6.00 15.08
CA GLU A 146 -14.99 4.66 14.93
C GLU A 146 -15.13 4.31 13.44
N PHE A 147 -14.63 3.12 13.08
CA PHE A 147 -14.83 2.59 11.73
C PHE A 147 -16.15 1.82 11.66
N ALA A 148 -16.89 2.02 10.58
CA ALA A 148 -18.04 1.18 10.29
C ALA A 148 -17.61 -0.29 10.08
N THR A 149 -18.46 -1.24 10.46
CA THR A 149 -18.18 -2.68 10.25
C THR A 149 -17.89 -3.00 8.79
N ASP A 150 -18.62 -2.36 7.88
CA ASP A 150 -18.41 -2.48 6.43
C ASP A 150 -17.02 -2.04 5.99
N ASP A 151 -16.51 -0.94 6.56
CA ASP A 151 -15.16 -0.45 6.25
C ASP A 151 -14.10 -1.43 6.75
N MET A 152 -14.27 -1.96 7.96
CA MET A 152 -13.35 -2.95 8.51
C MET A 152 -13.33 -4.24 7.71
N THR A 153 -14.48 -4.74 7.26
CA THR A 153 -14.54 -5.96 6.42
C THR A 153 -13.88 -5.74 5.05
N ARG A 154 -13.97 -4.53 4.48
CA ARG A 154 -13.23 -4.15 3.27
C ARG A 154 -11.72 -4.05 3.50
N LEU A 155 -11.31 -3.46 4.62
CA LEU A 155 -9.90 -3.34 4.98
C LEU A 155 -9.24 -4.72 5.21
N TRP A 156 -9.99 -5.70 5.67
CA TRP A 156 -9.54 -7.09 5.80
C TRP A 156 -9.59 -7.88 4.48
N GLY A 157 -10.20 -7.32 3.45
CA GLY A 157 -10.31 -7.94 2.13
C GLY A 157 -11.45 -8.96 1.99
N TRP A 158 -12.37 -9.03 2.96
CA TRP A 158 -13.52 -9.96 2.93
C TRP A 158 -14.71 -9.41 2.16
N LYS A 159 -14.77 -8.09 1.97
CA LYS A 159 -15.76 -7.43 1.14
C LYS A 159 -15.08 -6.65 0.02
N ALA A 160 -15.71 -6.65 -1.15
CA ALA A 160 -15.19 -5.90 -2.30
C ALA A 160 -15.04 -4.41 -1.98
N LEU A 161 -13.95 -3.83 -2.49
CA LEU A 161 -13.75 -2.38 -2.45
C LEU A 161 -14.73 -1.68 -3.41
N PRO A 162 -15.06 -0.41 -3.17
CA PRO A 162 -15.84 0.38 -4.12
C PRO A 162 -15.20 0.39 -5.52
N PRO A 163 -16.01 0.38 -6.60
CA PRO A 163 -15.50 0.23 -7.97
C PRO A 163 -14.68 1.43 -8.47
N ASP A 164 -14.80 2.58 -7.83
CA ASP A 164 -14.07 3.82 -8.15
C ASP A 164 -12.69 3.95 -7.47
N LEU A 165 -12.26 2.87 -6.83
CA LEU A 165 -10.96 2.77 -6.15
C LEU A 165 -9.84 2.16 -6.98
#